data_d42d3f819ab6491a1375167621ff9286
#
_entry.id   d42d3f819ab6491a1375167621ff9286
#
_cell.length_a   1.000
_cell.length_b   1.000
_cell.length_c   1.000
_cell.angle_alpha   90.00
_cell.angle_beta   90.00
_cell.angle_gamma   90.00
#
_symmetry.space_group_name_H-M   'P 1'
#
loop_
_entity.id
_entity.type
_entity.pdbx_description
1 polymer ?
#
loop_
_entity_poly.entity_id
_entity_poly.type
_entity_poly.pdbx_seq_one_letter_code
_entity_poly.pdbx_strand_id
1 'polypeptide(L)' 'MTKTYKVKWYDWNAGHYNEKECSSEQLNPLFSKLNAKTGISDITISEVNTIELFK' A
#
# COMPACT_ATOMS: atom_id res chain seq x y z
N MET A 1 11.93 -13.98 6.77
CA MET A 1 10.59 -13.61 7.18
C MET A 1 10.13 -12.36 6.44
N THR A 2 8.97 -12.42 5.86
CA THR A 2 8.49 -11.35 5.02
C THR A 2 7.50 -10.47 5.79
N LYS A 3 7.70 -9.18 5.71
CA LYS A 3 6.77 -8.26 6.32
C LYS A 3 5.70 -7.89 5.33
N THR A 4 4.54 -7.59 5.85
CA THR A 4 3.41 -7.17 5.03
C THR A 4 3.20 -5.68 5.24
N TYR A 5 2.95 -4.98 4.15
CA TYR A 5 2.70 -3.55 4.18
C TYR A 5 1.37 -3.26 3.54
N LYS A 6 0.72 -2.24 4.04
CA LYS A 6 -0.52 -1.75 3.45
C LYS A 6 -0.23 -0.40 2.81
N VAL A 7 -0.56 -0.28 1.54
CA VAL A 7 -0.38 0.95 0.79
C VAL A 7 -1.76 1.53 0.54
N LYS A 8 -1.93 2.77 0.92
CA LYS A 8 -3.21 3.45 0.78
C LYS A 8 -2.99 4.72 -0.03
N TRP A 9 -3.90 4.99 -0.95
CA TRP A 9 -3.80 6.20 -1.77
C TRP A 9 -5.20 6.67 -2.12
N TYR A 10 -5.29 7.95 -2.47
CA TYR A 10 -6.55 8.51 -2.89
C TYR A 10 -6.62 8.52 -4.42
N ASP A 11 -7.69 7.96 -4.95
CA ASP A 11 -7.91 7.89 -6.39
C ASP A 11 -8.89 8.98 -6.80
N TRP A 12 -8.38 10.00 -7.48
CA TRP A 12 -9.22 11.11 -7.88
C TRP A 12 -10.23 10.72 -8.94
N ASN A 13 -9.91 9.72 -9.77
CA ASN A 13 -10.85 9.25 -10.78
C ASN A 13 -12.02 8.52 -10.16
N ALA A 14 -11.75 7.73 -9.13
CA ALA A 14 -12.81 7.00 -8.46
C ALA A 14 -13.48 7.82 -7.36
N GLY A 15 -12.76 8.81 -6.83
CA GLY A 15 -13.31 9.65 -5.78
C GLY A 15 -13.28 9.02 -4.41
N HIS A 16 -12.40 8.07 -4.18
CA HIS A 16 -12.27 7.46 -2.87
C HIS A 16 -10.87 6.89 -2.70
N TYR A 17 -10.57 6.48 -1.47
CA TYR A 17 -9.29 5.86 -1.17
C TYR A 17 -9.29 4.41 -1.59
N ASN A 18 -8.11 3.94 -1.99
CA ASN A 18 -7.88 2.53 -2.28
C ASN A 18 -6.78 2.01 -1.37
N GLU A 19 -6.82 0.73 -1.09
CA GLU A 19 -5.80 0.08 -0.26
C GLU A 19 -5.35 -1.21 -0.92
N LYS A 20 -4.09 -1.54 -0.71
CA LYS A 20 -3.57 -2.80 -1.19
C LYS A 20 -2.48 -3.28 -0.25
N GLU A 21 -2.49 -4.57 0.06
CA GLU A 21 -1.44 -5.17 0.87
C GLU A 21 -0.42 -5.84 -0.03
N CYS A 22 0.83 -5.75 0.37
CA CYS A 22 1.90 -6.37 -0.38
C CYS A 22 3.03 -6.73 0.56
N SER A 23 3.92 -7.61 0.10
CA SER A 23 5.09 -7.96 0.88
C SER A 23 6.16 -6.90 0.70
N SER A 24 7.18 -6.96 1.55
CA SER A 24 8.27 -6.00 1.46
C SER A 24 8.98 -6.08 0.13
N GLU A 25 8.99 -7.25 -0.49
CA GLU A 25 9.63 -7.42 -1.79
C GLU A 25 8.84 -6.76 -2.91
N GLN A 26 7.54 -6.68 -2.74
CA GLN A 26 6.67 -6.10 -3.75
C GLN A 26 6.41 -4.62 -3.53
N LEU A 27 6.86 -4.11 -2.40
CA LEU A 27 6.56 -2.74 -2.04
C LEU A 27 7.16 -1.74 -3.02
N ASN A 28 8.44 -1.90 -3.35
CA ASN A 28 9.11 -0.99 -4.26
C ASN A 28 8.49 -0.97 -5.65
N PRO A 29 8.24 -2.13 -6.27
CA PRO A 29 7.57 -2.12 -7.58
C PRO A 29 6.19 -1.49 -7.53
N LEU A 30 5.45 -1.76 -6.46
CA LEU A 30 4.12 -1.19 -6.31
C LEU A 30 4.19 0.33 -6.16
N PHE A 31 5.10 0.80 -5.33
CA PHE A 31 5.27 2.22 -5.10
C PHE A 31 5.68 2.94 -6.38
N SER A 32 6.59 2.34 -7.14
CA SER A 32 7.00 2.90 -8.42
C SER A 32 5.83 3.00 -9.39
N LYS A 33 5.00 1.96 -9.41
CA LYS A 33 3.84 1.95 -10.28
C LYS A 33 2.87 3.07 -9.88
N LEU A 34 2.65 3.24 -8.59
CA LEU A 34 1.75 4.28 -8.12
C LEU A 34 2.30 5.67 -8.42
N ASN A 35 3.60 5.86 -8.28
CA ASN A 35 4.21 7.15 -8.56
C ASN A 35 4.10 7.51 -10.04
N ALA A 36 4.15 6.51 -10.91
CA ALA A 36 4.04 6.76 -12.34
C ALA A 36 2.61 7.01 -12.77
N LYS A 37 1.66 6.66 -11.93
CA LYS A 37 0.26 6.82 -12.27
C LYS A 37 -0.20 8.22 -11.95
N THR A 38 -0.97 8.81 -12.86
CA THR A 38 -1.55 10.12 -12.60
C THR A 38 -2.93 9.96 -12.01
N GLY A 39 -3.39 11.00 -11.33
CA GLY A 39 -4.73 10.98 -10.76
C GLY A 39 -4.83 10.36 -9.40
N ILE A 40 -3.71 10.12 -8.73
CA ILE A 40 -3.72 9.65 -7.35
C ILE A 40 -2.84 10.54 -6.49
N SER A 41 -3.12 10.55 -5.20
CA SER A 41 -2.35 11.34 -4.25
C SER A 41 -2.47 10.73 -2.86
N ASP A 42 -1.82 11.36 -1.88
CA ASP A 42 -1.88 10.91 -0.48
C ASP A 42 -1.47 9.46 -0.32
N ILE A 43 -0.38 9.08 -0.98
CA ILE A 43 0.13 7.72 -0.87
C ILE A 43 0.73 7.53 0.52
N THR A 44 0.20 6.58 1.26
CA THR A 44 0.66 6.28 2.61
C THR A 44 1.00 4.81 2.70
N ILE A 45 2.12 4.50 3.35
CA ILE A 45 2.57 3.14 3.52
C ILE A 45 2.64 2.84 5.01
N SER A 46 1.99 1.76 5.42
CA SER A 46 2.00 1.34 6.81
C SER A 46 2.43 -0.12 6.89
N GLU A 47 3.13 -0.46 7.96
CA GLU A 47 3.50 -1.84 8.19
C GLU A 47 2.35 -2.53 8.90
N VAL A 48 1.96 -3.69 8.39
CA VAL A 48 0.89 -4.48 9.00
C VAL A 48 1.53 -5.49 9.93
N ASN A 49 1.18 -5.39 11.18
CA ASN A 49 1.71 -6.29 12.18
C ASN A 49 0.72 -7.41 12.42
N THR A 50 1.10 -8.62 12.04
CA THR A 50 0.20 -9.76 12.17
C THR A 50 0.56 -10.68 13.30
N ILE A 51 1.33 -10.22 14.23
CA ILE A 51 1.75 -11.06 15.32
C ILE A 51 0.62 -11.46 16.22
N GLU A 52 -0.25 -10.66 16.28
CA GLU A 52 -1.26 -10.91 17.19
C GLU A 52 -1.82 -12.22 17.10
N LEU A 53 -1.63 -12.69 16.84
CA LEU A 53 -2.17 -13.71 16.93
C LEU A 53 -1.99 -14.59 17.73
N PHE A 54 -1.85 -14.66 18.11
CA PHE A 54 -1.61 -15.47 18.71
C PHE A 54 -1.91 -15.53 19.64
N LYS A 55 -2.24 -15.40 19.86
CA LYS A 55 -2.56 -15.43 20.61
C LYS A 55 -2.93 -15.86 20.77
#